data_8c1d01ba0248c4a71001b6e14287314d
#
_entry.id   8c1d01ba0248c4a71001b6e14287314d
#
_cell.length_a   1.000
_cell.length_b   1.000
_cell.length_c   1.000
_cell.angle_alpha   90.00
_cell.angle_beta   90.00
_cell.angle_gamma   90.00
#
_symmetry.space_group_name_H-M   'P 1'
#
loop_
_entity.id
_entity.type
_entity.pdbx_description
1 polymer ?
#
loop_
_entity_poly.entity_id
_entity_poly.type
_entity_poly.pdbx_seq_one_letter_code
_entity_poly.pdbx_strand_id
1 'polypeptide(L)'
;MVRDGVDLIKTSTSGGAGGHGEEIWWRNWTDEELAVLVDESHAYGKRVASHAHSAESVKRAVRAGVDTIEHGIYMDDEAIELLAKQGGTLVPTLAARSERAISHRRKSGSPPHVMRKFEAAQAAGTTSFKMAHEAGVVIAMGTDTGRGLREYFGKNAYELTLMVEAGLTPMESLVAATRNAALALGRGDDLGTLEPGKQADLLVVDGNPLDDITVLEDQGRIKLVMCGGRVAVERS
;
A
#
# COMPACT_ATOMS: atom_id res chain seq x y z
N MET A 1 12.03 19.63 -6.02
CA MET A 1 11.01 18.77 -5.31
C MET A 1 10.85 19.16 -3.84
N VAL A 2 11.83 19.00 -2.96
CA VAL A 2 11.64 19.34 -1.53
C VAL A 2 11.26 20.81 -1.32
N ARG A 3 11.92 21.74 -2.05
CA ARG A 3 11.57 23.18 -2.02
C ARG A 3 10.17 23.50 -2.56
N ASP A 4 9.58 22.60 -3.34
CA ASP A 4 8.23 22.76 -3.89
C ASP A 4 7.15 22.23 -2.93
N GLY A 5 7.53 21.80 -1.72
CA GLY A 5 6.62 21.43 -0.65
C GLY A 5 6.09 19.99 -0.73
N VAL A 6 6.85 19.05 -1.31
CA VAL A 6 6.45 17.63 -1.29
C VAL A 6 6.47 17.07 0.13
N ASP A 7 5.54 16.17 0.46
CA ASP A 7 5.45 15.54 1.77
C ASP A 7 6.40 14.35 1.91
N LEU A 8 6.61 13.61 0.84
CA LEU A 8 7.51 12.44 0.78
C LEU A 8 8.18 12.32 -0.60
N ILE A 9 9.19 11.48 -0.70
CA ILE A 9 9.86 11.14 -1.95
C ILE A 9 9.40 9.75 -2.40
N LYS A 10 8.90 9.65 -3.64
CA LYS A 10 8.56 8.36 -4.26
C LYS A 10 9.63 7.97 -5.26
N THR A 11 10.16 6.77 -5.10
CA THR A 11 11.12 6.16 -6.04
C THR A 11 10.63 4.79 -6.53
N SER A 12 11.41 4.18 -7.41
CA SER A 12 11.17 2.83 -7.92
C SER A 12 12.50 2.08 -8.00
N THR A 13 12.61 0.96 -7.30
CA THR A 13 13.82 0.12 -7.29
C THR A 13 13.76 -1.02 -8.29
N SER A 14 12.59 -1.28 -8.89
CA SER A 14 12.40 -2.23 -9.99
C SER A 14 11.59 -1.65 -11.12
N GLY A 15 11.56 -2.32 -12.26
CA GLY A 15 10.59 -2.01 -13.31
C GLY A 15 9.17 -2.37 -12.90
N GLY A 16 8.17 -1.79 -13.59
CA GLY A 16 6.75 -1.94 -13.31
C GLY A 16 6.07 -3.07 -14.08
N ALA A 17 4.99 -3.60 -13.53
CA ALA A 17 4.18 -4.61 -14.20
C ALA A 17 3.36 -4.04 -15.38
N GLY A 18 3.01 -2.74 -15.35
CA GLY A 18 2.19 -2.07 -16.36
C GLY A 18 2.95 -1.31 -17.43
N GLY A 19 4.27 -1.17 -17.31
CA GLY A 19 5.11 -0.42 -18.24
C GLY A 19 5.36 -1.16 -19.56
N HIS A 20 5.44 -0.38 -20.66
CA HIS A 20 5.88 -0.89 -21.94
C HIS A 20 7.41 -0.96 -21.94
N GLY A 21 7.96 -2.15 -22.32
CA GLY A 21 9.41 -2.35 -22.37
C GLY A 21 10.11 -2.39 -21.02
N GLU A 22 9.37 -2.53 -19.94
CA GLU A 22 9.90 -2.71 -18.60
C GLU A 22 9.71 -4.16 -18.13
N GLU A 23 10.70 -4.68 -17.40
CA GLU A 23 10.59 -5.95 -16.70
C GLU A 23 10.69 -5.73 -15.19
N ILE A 24 9.85 -6.41 -14.43
CA ILE A 24 9.79 -6.30 -12.97
C ILE A 24 11.09 -6.69 -12.24
N TRP A 25 12.00 -7.34 -12.95
CA TRP A 25 13.31 -7.74 -12.47
C TRP A 25 14.42 -6.70 -12.75
N TRP A 26 14.14 -5.67 -13.53
CA TRP A 26 15.14 -4.68 -13.88
C TRP A 26 15.44 -3.76 -12.70
N ARG A 27 16.71 -3.50 -12.53
CA ARG A 27 17.24 -2.58 -11.55
C ARG A 27 17.16 -1.14 -12.07
N ASN A 28 16.54 -0.23 -11.33
CA ASN A 28 16.42 1.17 -11.72
C ASN A 28 17.55 2.06 -11.18
N TRP A 29 18.20 1.66 -10.09
CA TRP A 29 19.24 2.42 -9.41
C TRP A 29 20.45 1.54 -9.11
N THR A 30 21.68 2.10 -9.09
CA THR A 30 22.79 1.46 -8.36
C THR A 30 22.55 1.54 -6.86
N ASP A 31 23.30 0.79 -6.05
CA ASP A 31 23.14 0.83 -4.60
C ASP A 31 23.59 2.18 -4.04
N GLU A 32 24.63 2.78 -4.63
CA GLU A 32 25.16 4.08 -4.28
C GLU A 32 24.14 5.21 -4.60
N GLU A 33 23.53 5.18 -5.79
CA GLU A 33 22.52 6.16 -6.18
C GLU A 33 21.29 6.11 -5.25
N LEU A 34 20.84 4.90 -4.92
CA LEU A 34 19.69 4.71 -4.03
C LEU A 34 20.02 5.16 -2.61
N ALA A 35 21.21 4.84 -2.09
CA ALA A 35 21.67 5.28 -0.77
C ALA A 35 21.72 6.81 -0.67
N VAL A 36 22.27 7.48 -1.69
CA VAL A 36 22.29 8.96 -1.74
C VAL A 36 20.90 9.55 -1.79
N LEU A 37 19.99 8.95 -2.59
CA LEU A 37 18.59 9.41 -2.68
C LEU A 37 17.91 9.35 -1.30
N VAL A 38 18.09 8.26 -0.57
CA VAL A 38 17.46 8.06 0.75
C VAL A 38 18.08 8.98 1.77
N ASP A 39 19.42 9.06 1.86
CA ASP A 39 20.14 9.90 2.80
C ASP A 39 19.77 11.38 2.63
N GLU A 40 19.81 11.89 1.42
CA GLU A 40 19.41 13.27 1.12
C GLU A 40 17.92 13.53 1.44
N SER A 41 17.03 12.55 1.21
CA SER A 41 15.61 12.70 1.54
C SER A 41 15.43 12.79 3.06
N HIS A 42 16.06 11.92 3.80
CA HIS A 42 16.01 11.89 5.28
C HIS A 42 16.66 13.12 5.90
N ALA A 43 17.73 13.67 5.31
CA ALA A 43 18.35 14.92 5.74
C ALA A 43 17.38 16.11 5.70
N TYR A 44 16.37 16.07 4.83
CA TYR A 44 15.28 17.04 4.79
C TYR A 44 14.02 16.60 5.56
N GLY A 45 14.09 15.55 6.35
CA GLY A 45 12.96 15.01 7.11
C GLY A 45 11.86 14.40 6.23
N LYS A 46 12.21 13.97 5.00
CA LYS A 46 11.26 13.38 4.06
C LYS A 46 11.40 11.87 4.03
N ARG A 47 10.29 11.17 4.22
CA ARG A 47 10.23 9.71 4.07
C ARG A 47 10.36 9.32 2.61
N VAL A 48 10.87 8.11 2.37
CA VAL A 48 11.04 7.54 1.04
C VAL A 48 10.17 6.31 0.88
N ALA A 49 9.30 6.34 -0.13
CA ALA A 49 8.48 5.21 -0.55
C ALA A 49 9.01 4.61 -1.84
N SER A 50 9.21 3.30 -1.91
CA SER A 50 9.73 2.62 -3.11
C SER A 50 8.77 1.61 -3.70
N HIS A 51 8.44 1.80 -4.97
CA HIS A 51 7.92 0.71 -5.79
C HIS A 51 8.99 -0.38 -5.93
N ALA A 52 8.69 -1.60 -5.50
CA ALA A 52 9.59 -2.74 -5.57
C ALA A 52 8.81 -4.04 -5.76
N HIS A 53 9.10 -4.78 -6.82
CA HIS A 53 8.39 -6.03 -7.14
C HIS A 53 9.20 -7.29 -6.83
N SER A 54 10.48 -7.33 -7.20
CA SER A 54 11.33 -8.51 -7.00
C SER A 54 11.95 -8.53 -5.60
N ALA A 55 12.29 -9.73 -5.12
CA ALA A 55 13.00 -9.89 -3.85
C ALA A 55 14.28 -9.03 -3.80
N GLU A 56 15.05 -9.02 -4.88
CA GLU A 56 16.29 -8.25 -4.94
C GLU A 56 16.02 -6.75 -4.88
N SER A 57 14.97 -6.24 -5.54
CA SER A 57 14.61 -4.82 -5.47
C SER A 57 14.15 -4.41 -4.08
N VAL A 58 13.41 -5.28 -3.38
CA VAL A 58 13.01 -5.06 -1.98
C VAL A 58 14.24 -5.05 -1.07
N LYS A 59 15.13 -6.04 -1.17
CA LYS A 59 16.36 -6.11 -0.36
C LYS A 59 17.23 -4.86 -0.52
N ARG A 60 17.38 -4.38 -1.74
CA ARG A 60 18.13 -3.15 -2.03
C ARG A 60 17.47 -1.90 -1.46
N ALA A 61 16.15 -1.76 -1.62
CA ALA A 61 15.41 -0.66 -1.04
C ALA A 61 15.52 -0.63 0.50
N VAL A 62 15.37 -1.80 1.13
CA VAL A 62 15.48 -1.93 2.58
C VAL A 62 16.90 -1.60 3.06
N ARG A 63 17.95 -2.15 2.42
CA ARG A 63 19.34 -1.84 2.77
C ARG A 63 19.71 -0.37 2.62
N ALA A 64 19.10 0.32 1.65
CA ALA A 64 19.28 1.76 1.48
C ALA A 64 18.52 2.61 2.52
N GLY A 65 17.61 2.01 3.30
CA GLY A 65 16.86 2.71 4.35
C GLY A 65 15.53 3.28 3.87
N VAL A 66 14.93 2.77 2.78
CA VAL A 66 13.59 3.16 2.32
C VAL A 66 12.56 2.85 3.40
N ASP A 67 11.63 3.78 3.66
CA ASP A 67 10.65 3.68 4.75
C ASP A 67 9.48 2.76 4.43
N THR A 68 9.00 2.76 3.18
CA THR A 68 7.89 1.91 2.76
C THR A 68 8.18 1.20 1.44
N ILE A 69 7.76 -0.06 1.38
CA ILE A 69 7.81 -0.89 0.17
C ILE A 69 6.41 -1.00 -0.40
N GLU A 70 6.23 -0.54 -1.61
CA GLU A 70 4.98 -0.69 -2.33
C GLU A 70 5.00 -1.95 -3.18
N HIS A 71 3.91 -2.69 -3.12
CA HIS A 71 3.64 -3.95 -3.80
C HIS A 71 4.32 -5.18 -3.18
N GLY A 72 5.64 -5.30 -3.19
CA GLY A 72 6.35 -6.45 -2.61
C GLY A 72 5.91 -7.79 -3.19
N ILE A 73 5.75 -7.91 -4.53
CA ILE A 73 5.04 -9.05 -5.15
C ILE A 73 5.81 -10.37 -5.05
N TYR A 74 7.12 -10.33 -5.24
CA TYR A 74 7.96 -11.52 -5.31
C TYR A 74 9.05 -11.49 -4.23
N MET A 75 8.66 -11.22 -2.98
CA MET A 75 9.58 -11.29 -1.85
C MET A 75 9.93 -12.74 -1.54
N ASP A 76 11.20 -12.98 -1.20
CA ASP A 76 11.67 -14.21 -0.59
C ASP A 76 11.84 -14.02 0.93
N ASP A 77 12.18 -15.11 1.64
CA ASP A 77 12.37 -15.10 3.10
C ASP A 77 13.37 -14.03 3.53
N GLU A 78 14.50 -13.88 2.81
CA GLU A 78 15.53 -12.88 3.13
C GLU A 78 14.99 -11.45 3.00
N ALA A 79 14.22 -11.16 1.95
CA ALA A 79 13.63 -9.83 1.76
C ALA A 79 12.62 -9.50 2.88
N ILE A 80 11.83 -10.49 3.30
CA ILE A 80 10.86 -10.36 4.37
C ILE A 80 11.54 -10.17 5.72
N GLU A 81 12.54 -10.99 6.04
CA GLU A 81 13.33 -10.86 7.28
C GLU A 81 14.02 -9.50 7.38
N LEU A 82 14.62 -9.01 6.29
CA LEU A 82 15.25 -7.71 6.25
C LEU A 82 14.23 -6.59 6.49
N LEU A 83 13.07 -6.66 5.84
CA LEU A 83 12.00 -5.67 5.99
C LEU A 83 11.47 -5.64 7.42
N ALA A 84 11.20 -6.80 8.01
CA ALA A 84 10.75 -6.93 9.40
C ALA A 84 11.78 -6.40 10.39
N LYS A 85 13.06 -6.78 10.23
CA LYS A 85 14.16 -6.39 11.11
C LYS A 85 14.42 -4.89 11.12
N GLN A 86 14.25 -4.22 9.98
CA GLN A 86 14.44 -2.77 9.87
C GLN A 86 13.19 -1.96 10.26
N GLY A 87 12.08 -2.62 10.59
CA GLY A 87 10.82 -1.94 10.91
C GLY A 87 10.18 -1.22 9.70
N GLY A 88 10.54 -1.65 8.49
CA GLY A 88 9.95 -1.12 7.27
C GLY A 88 8.49 -1.52 7.11
N THR A 89 7.75 -0.74 6.36
CA THR A 89 6.31 -0.96 6.14
C THR A 89 6.05 -1.50 4.72
N LEU A 90 5.22 -2.55 4.62
CA LEU A 90 4.70 -3.03 3.34
C LEU A 90 3.34 -2.40 3.03
N VAL A 91 3.21 -1.82 1.84
CA VAL A 91 1.94 -1.36 1.27
C VAL A 91 1.56 -2.27 0.10
N PRO A 92 0.74 -3.31 0.32
CA PRO A 92 0.67 -4.47 -0.60
C PRO A 92 -0.08 -4.20 -1.89
N THR A 93 -1.03 -3.26 -1.91
CA THR A 93 -1.84 -2.91 -3.10
C THR A 93 -2.51 -4.11 -3.78
N LEU A 94 -3.17 -4.96 -2.99
CA LEU A 94 -3.82 -6.18 -3.49
C LEU A 94 -4.91 -5.87 -4.52
N ALA A 95 -5.62 -4.74 -4.36
CA ALA A 95 -6.68 -4.31 -5.26
C ALA A 95 -6.19 -4.12 -6.70
N ALA A 96 -4.96 -3.61 -6.89
CA ALA A 96 -4.40 -3.35 -8.23
C ALA A 96 -4.19 -4.61 -9.08
N ARG A 97 -4.09 -5.78 -8.44
CA ARG A 97 -3.91 -7.10 -9.07
C ARG A 97 -4.98 -8.12 -8.70
N SER A 98 -6.09 -7.68 -8.11
CA SER A 98 -7.24 -8.52 -7.79
C SER A 98 -7.91 -9.06 -9.06
N GLU A 99 -8.76 -10.09 -8.91
CA GLU A 99 -9.54 -10.61 -10.03
C GLU A 99 -10.44 -9.54 -10.66
N ARG A 100 -11.00 -8.63 -9.84
CA ARG A 100 -11.75 -7.47 -10.35
C ARG A 100 -10.88 -6.61 -11.27
N ALA A 101 -9.66 -6.29 -10.86
CA ALA A 101 -8.72 -5.48 -11.65
C ALA A 101 -8.26 -6.20 -12.93
N ILE A 102 -7.96 -7.49 -12.85
CA ILE A 102 -7.56 -8.33 -13.99
C ILE A 102 -8.70 -8.43 -15.00
N SER A 103 -9.93 -8.70 -14.55
CA SER A 103 -11.13 -8.73 -15.40
C SER A 103 -11.36 -7.40 -16.11
N HIS A 104 -11.24 -6.27 -15.38
CA HIS A 104 -11.34 -4.94 -15.97
C HIS A 104 -10.28 -4.71 -17.05
N ARG A 105 -9.00 -5.02 -16.78
CA ARG A 105 -7.91 -4.91 -17.76
C ARG A 105 -8.16 -5.74 -19.01
N ARG A 106 -8.67 -6.96 -18.85
CA ARG A 106 -9.04 -7.86 -19.96
C ARG A 106 -10.14 -7.23 -20.82
N LYS A 107 -11.20 -6.70 -20.21
CA LYS A 107 -12.31 -6.02 -20.90
C LYS A 107 -11.87 -4.73 -21.60
N SER A 108 -10.90 -4.02 -21.04
CA SER A 108 -10.34 -2.78 -21.58
C SER A 108 -9.31 -3.01 -22.70
N GLY A 109 -9.05 -4.26 -23.10
CA GLY A 109 -8.14 -4.59 -24.18
C GLY A 109 -6.66 -4.42 -23.84
N SER A 110 -6.28 -4.63 -22.58
CA SER A 110 -4.86 -4.61 -22.19
C SER A 110 -4.05 -5.61 -23.00
N PRO A 111 -2.81 -5.27 -23.43
CA PRO A 111 -1.98 -6.15 -24.24
C PRO A 111 -1.70 -7.49 -23.53
N PRO A 112 -1.57 -8.61 -24.30
CA PRO A 112 -1.36 -9.94 -23.71
C PRO A 112 -0.13 -10.06 -22.81
N HIS A 113 0.95 -9.35 -23.09
CA HIS A 113 2.16 -9.35 -22.25
C HIS A 113 1.92 -8.65 -20.91
N VAL A 114 1.10 -7.61 -20.86
CA VAL A 114 0.69 -6.93 -19.63
C VAL A 114 -0.21 -7.86 -18.82
N MET A 115 -1.21 -8.50 -19.48
CA MET A 115 -2.11 -9.43 -18.80
C MET A 115 -1.36 -10.56 -18.12
N ARG A 116 -0.41 -11.21 -18.80
CA ARG A 116 0.41 -12.29 -18.21
C ARG A 116 1.16 -11.82 -16.95
N LYS A 117 1.70 -10.59 -16.94
CA LYS A 117 2.39 -10.02 -15.76
C LYS A 117 1.44 -9.87 -14.58
N PHE A 118 0.23 -9.33 -14.80
CA PHE A 118 -0.77 -9.15 -13.73
C PHE A 118 -1.32 -10.48 -13.20
N GLU A 119 -1.61 -11.44 -14.09
CA GLU A 119 -2.07 -12.77 -13.70
C GLU A 119 -1.01 -13.53 -12.88
N ALA A 120 0.26 -13.47 -13.29
CA ALA A 120 1.36 -14.05 -12.51
C ALA A 120 1.58 -13.33 -11.17
N ALA A 121 1.44 -12.02 -11.14
CA ALA A 121 1.62 -11.20 -9.95
C ALA A 121 0.51 -11.40 -8.90
N GLN A 122 -0.68 -11.82 -9.28
CA GLN A 122 -1.81 -12.02 -8.37
C GLN A 122 -1.48 -13.08 -7.31
N ALA A 123 -1.18 -14.31 -7.73
CA ALA A 123 -0.89 -15.40 -6.81
C ALA A 123 0.41 -15.16 -6.01
N ALA A 124 1.48 -14.72 -6.69
CA ALA A 124 2.76 -14.43 -6.05
C ALA A 124 2.62 -13.33 -4.99
N GLY A 125 1.92 -12.24 -5.30
CA GLY A 125 1.74 -11.13 -4.38
C GLY A 125 0.88 -11.48 -3.17
N THR A 126 -0.11 -12.37 -3.31
CA THR A 126 -0.89 -12.87 -2.17
C THR A 126 -0.01 -13.76 -1.28
N THR A 127 0.83 -14.61 -1.86
CA THR A 127 1.77 -15.43 -1.10
C THR A 127 2.78 -14.57 -0.35
N SER A 128 3.42 -13.62 -1.03
CA SER A 128 4.35 -12.65 -0.42
C SER A 128 3.74 -11.88 0.74
N PHE A 129 2.49 -11.43 0.57
CA PHE A 129 1.74 -10.73 1.61
C PHE A 129 1.53 -11.60 2.86
N LYS A 130 1.09 -12.86 2.68
CA LYS A 130 0.91 -13.80 3.80
C LYS A 130 2.21 -14.04 4.56
N MET A 131 3.29 -14.32 3.84
CA MET A 131 4.61 -14.54 4.43
C MET A 131 5.07 -13.29 5.22
N ALA A 132 4.88 -12.09 4.67
CA ALA A 132 5.22 -10.83 5.35
C ALA A 132 4.40 -10.62 6.63
N HIS A 133 3.09 -10.89 6.60
CA HIS A 133 2.22 -10.84 7.77
C HIS A 133 2.66 -11.83 8.85
N GLU A 134 2.90 -13.09 8.49
CA GLU A 134 3.36 -14.14 9.40
C GLU A 134 4.73 -13.82 10.04
N ALA A 135 5.59 -13.14 9.31
CA ALA A 135 6.88 -12.65 9.80
C ALA A 135 6.80 -11.37 10.64
N GLY A 136 5.61 -10.80 10.83
CA GLY A 136 5.41 -9.59 11.63
C GLY A 136 5.81 -8.28 10.96
N VAL A 137 5.93 -8.25 9.62
CA VAL A 137 6.12 -7.00 8.88
C VAL A 137 4.94 -6.09 9.11
N VAL A 138 5.21 -4.80 9.35
CA VAL A 138 4.15 -3.79 9.47
C VAL A 138 3.45 -3.63 8.13
N ILE A 139 2.14 -3.87 8.11
CA ILE A 139 1.31 -3.71 6.92
C ILE A 139 0.56 -2.37 7.02
N ALA A 140 0.61 -1.56 5.96
CA ALA A 140 -0.24 -0.39 5.80
C ALA A 140 -1.09 -0.52 4.54
N MET A 141 -2.33 -0.04 4.60
CA MET A 141 -3.27 -0.12 3.50
C MET A 141 -2.91 0.87 2.39
N GLY A 142 -2.95 0.41 1.15
CA GLY A 142 -2.89 1.23 -0.05
C GLY A 142 -3.41 0.44 -1.25
N THR A 143 -4.15 1.07 -2.16
CA THR A 143 -4.85 0.39 -3.26
C THR A 143 -4.15 0.50 -4.61
N ASP A 144 -3.32 1.53 -4.82
CA ASP A 144 -2.78 1.91 -6.13
C ASP A 144 -3.86 2.02 -7.23
N THR A 145 -5.08 2.41 -6.84
CA THR A 145 -6.17 2.64 -7.78
C THR A 145 -5.93 3.94 -8.53
N GLY A 146 -5.76 3.84 -9.83
CA GLY A 146 -5.43 4.99 -10.65
C GLY A 146 -5.61 4.70 -12.14
N ARG A 147 -4.57 4.95 -12.93
CA ARG A 147 -4.58 4.76 -14.38
C ARG A 147 -5.02 3.34 -14.76
N GLY A 148 -6.15 3.23 -15.48
CA GLY A 148 -6.73 1.95 -15.89
C GLY A 148 -7.68 1.30 -14.89
N LEU A 149 -7.87 1.89 -13.71
CA LEU A 149 -8.78 1.41 -12.68
C LEU A 149 -9.70 2.53 -12.15
N ARG A 150 -10.10 3.47 -13.02
CA ARG A 150 -10.91 4.65 -12.64
C ARG A 150 -12.24 4.31 -11.96
N GLU A 151 -12.84 3.17 -12.29
CA GLU A 151 -14.08 2.68 -11.69
C GLU A 151 -13.94 2.31 -10.21
N TYR A 152 -12.68 2.19 -9.72
CA TYR A 152 -12.37 1.90 -8.33
C TYR A 152 -12.08 3.14 -7.49
N PHE A 153 -12.12 4.35 -8.06
CA PHE A 153 -12.02 5.57 -7.26
C PHE A 153 -13.18 5.62 -6.26
N GLY A 154 -12.86 5.89 -5.00
CA GLY A 154 -13.82 5.89 -3.90
C GLY A 154 -14.19 4.49 -3.38
N LYS A 155 -13.60 3.42 -3.92
CA LYS A 155 -13.83 2.02 -3.48
C LYS A 155 -12.61 1.44 -2.76
N ASN A 156 -11.88 2.28 -2.03
CA ASN A 156 -10.63 1.89 -1.38
C ASN A 156 -10.81 0.80 -0.31
N ALA A 157 -11.99 0.73 0.31
CA ALA A 157 -12.32 -0.29 1.31
C ALA A 157 -12.23 -1.73 0.77
N TYR A 158 -12.27 -1.94 -0.54
CA TYR A 158 -12.05 -3.25 -1.14
C TYR A 158 -10.66 -3.83 -0.82
N GLU A 159 -9.65 -3.00 -0.62
CA GLU A 159 -8.33 -3.47 -0.16
C GLU A 159 -8.41 -4.15 1.20
N LEU A 160 -9.26 -3.64 2.11
CA LEU A 160 -9.47 -4.24 3.43
C LEU A 160 -10.06 -5.65 3.32
N THR A 161 -11.05 -5.83 2.44
CA THR A 161 -11.64 -7.14 2.14
C THR A 161 -10.56 -8.11 1.65
N LEU A 162 -9.73 -7.68 0.70
CA LEU A 162 -8.64 -8.51 0.16
C LEU A 162 -7.58 -8.85 1.20
N MET A 163 -7.26 -7.94 2.12
CA MET A 163 -6.34 -8.22 3.23
C MET A 163 -6.90 -9.29 4.16
N VAL A 164 -8.21 -9.25 4.46
CA VAL A 164 -8.87 -10.26 5.28
C VAL A 164 -8.92 -11.61 4.56
N GLU A 165 -9.29 -11.63 3.27
CA GLU A 165 -9.24 -12.84 2.44
C GLU A 165 -7.82 -13.44 2.35
N ALA A 166 -6.81 -12.59 2.43
CA ALA A 166 -5.40 -12.98 2.42
C ALA A 166 -4.86 -13.37 3.82
N GLY A 167 -5.65 -13.31 4.88
CA GLY A 167 -5.31 -13.89 6.19
C GLY A 167 -5.24 -12.92 7.36
N LEU A 168 -5.41 -11.62 7.17
CA LEU A 168 -5.55 -10.69 8.28
C LEU A 168 -6.91 -10.90 8.97
N THR A 169 -6.96 -10.66 10.27
CA THR A 169 -8.23 -10.44 10.95
C THR A 169 -8.85 -9.12 10.52
N PRO A 170 -10.17 -8.92 10.63
CA PRO A 170 -10.79 -7.63 10.36
C PRO A 170 -10.15 -6.48 11.16
N MET A 171 -9.78 -6.70 12.42
CA MET A 171 -9.12 -5.69 13.25
C MET A 171 -7.73 -5.33 12.70
N GLU A 172 -6.91 -6.30 12.31
CA GLU A 172 -5.59 -6.05 11.73
C GLU A 172 -5.71 -5.26 10.42
N SER A 173 -6.71 -5.57 9.59
CA SER A 173 -6.99 -4.85 8.36
C SER A 173 -7.39 -3.38 8.64
N LEU A 174 -8.22 -3.12 9.66
CA LEU A 174 -8.56 -1.77 10.10
C LEU A 174 -7.34 -1.02 10.64
N VAL A 175 -6.49 -1.68 11.43
CA VAL A 175 -5.23 -1.10 11.94
C VAL A 175 -4.28 -0.77 10.79
N ALA A 176 -4.21 -1.61 9.76
CA ALA A 176 -3.42 -1.34 8.56
C ALA A 176 -3.89 -0.08 7.82
N ALA A 177 -5.22 0.15 7.77
CA ALA A 177 -5.82 1.30 7.09
C ALA A 177 -5.81 2.61 7.92
N THR A 178 -5.53 2.53 9.20
CA THR A 178 -5.59 3.69 10.11
C THR A 178 -4.23 3.96 10.76
N ARG A 179 -3.94 3.32 11.88
CA ARG A 179 -2.72 3.53 12.66
C ARG A 179 -1.45 3.30 11.83
N ASN A 180 -1.37 2.16 11.15
CA ASN A 180 -0.15 1.82 10.42
C ASN A 180 0.01 2.71 9.17
N ALA A 181 -1.08 3.09 8.50
CA ALA A 181 -1.04 4.04 7.39
C ALA A 181 -0.55 5.41 7.86
N ALA A 182 -1.01 5.90 9.02
CA ALA A 182 -0.52 7.14 9.61
C ALA A 182 0.98 7.06 9.96
N LEU A 183 1.44 5.94 10.52
CA LEU A 183 2.87 5.70 10.79
C LEU A 183 3.68 5.66 9.50
N ALA A 184 3.20 5.01 8.44
CA ALA A 184 3.85 4.97 7.13
C ALA A 184 4.03 6.37 6.52
N LEU A 185 3.08 7.27 6.77
CA LEU A 185 3.15 8.68 6.36
C LEU A 185 4.00 9.56 7.29
N GLY A 186 4.52 9.03 8.41
CA GLY A 186 5.20 9.83 9.44
C GLY A 186 4.26 10.75 10.24
N ARG A 187 2.96 10.42 10.27
CA ARG A 187 1.90 11.20 10.91
C ARG A 187 1.24 10.48 12.10
N GLY A 188 1.91 9.46 12.68
CA GLY A 188 1.37 8.67 13.77
C GLY A 188 1.09 9.44 15.06
N ASP A 189 1.75 10.57 15.26
CA ASP A 189 1.54 11.42 16.46
C ASP A 189 0.23 12.19 16.40
N ASP A 190 -0.28 12.49 15.20
CA ASP A 190 -1.46 13.32 15.01
C ASP A 190 -2.61 12.67 14.25
N LEU A 191 -2.42 11.48 13.67
CA LEU A 191 -3.42 10.74 12.89
C LEU A 191 -3.47 9.24 13.28
N GLY A 192 -4.49 8.55 12.76
CA GLY A 192 -4.57 7.10 12.71
C GLY A 192 -5.23 6.41 13.90
N THR A 193 -5.44 7.12 15.00
CA THR A 193 -6.14 6.59 16.18
C THR A 193 -7.07 7.65 16.79
N LEU A 194 -8.08 7.20 17.52
CA LEU A 194 -9.01 8.09 18.26
C LEU A 194 -8.47 8.31 19.67
N GLU A 195 -7.58 9.28 19.81
CA GLU A 195 -6.92 9.65 21.05
C GLU A 195 -6.98 11.18 21.28
N PRO A 196 -7.05 11.63 22.56
CA PRO A 196 -6.97 13.06 22.86
C PRO A 196 -5.70 13.70 22.30
N GLY A 197 -5.86 14.84 21.62
CA GLY A 197 -4.76 15.58 21.01
C GLY A 197 -4.53 15.27 19.53
N LYS A 198 -5.09 14.17 18.99
CA LYS A 198 -5.03 13.87 17.57
C LYS A 198 -6.14 14.55 16.79
N GLN A 199 -5.98 14.63 15.47
CA GLN A 199 -7.01 15.17 14.59
C GLN A 199 -8.23 14.25 14.61
N ALA A 200 -9.41 14.88 14.65
CA ALA A 200 -10.68 14.15 14.63
C ALA A 200 -11.04 13.73 13.20
N ASP A 201 -10.38 12.67 12.73
CA ASP A 201 -10.66 11.96 11.49
C ASP A 201 -11.35 10.65 11.86
N LEU A 202 -12.65 10.55 11.58
CA LEU A 202 -13.42 9.38 11.97
C LEU A 202 -14.53 9.05 10.98
N LEU A 203 -14.93 7.78 11.00
CA LEU A 203 -16.11 7.26 10.30
C LEU A 203 -17.11 6.72 11.32
N VAL A 204 -18.40 6.97 11.07
CA VAL A 204 -19.49 6.23 11.71
C VAL A 204 -20.12 5.31 10.67
N VAL A 205 -20.16 4.03 10.99
CA VAL A 205 -20.58 2.97 10.07
C VAL A 205 -21.82 2.27 10.63
N ASP A 206 -22.82 2.05 9.79
CA ASP A 206 -23.99 1.23 10.09
C ASP A 206 -23.65 -0.25 9.85
N GLY A 207 -23.27 -0.93 10.90
CA GLY A 207 -22.80 -2.32 10.92
C GLY A 207 -21.51 -2.47 11.71
N ASN A 208 -21.09 -3.71 11.91
CA ASN A 208 -19.85 -4.04 12.62
C ASN A 208 -18.79 -4.56 11.64
N PRO A 209 -17.76 -3.77 11.29
CA PRO A 209 -16.70 -4.21 10.37
C PRO A 209 -15.81 -5.32 10.95
N LEU A 210 -15.91 -5.62 12.25
CA LEU A 210 -15.21 -6.75 12.87
C LEU A 210 -15.89 -8.09 12.58
N ASP A 211 -17.20 -8.06 12.35
CA ASP A 211 -17.98 -9.25 11.97
C ASP A 211 -17.98 -9.45 10.44
N ASP A 212 -18.06 -8.33 9.71
CA ASP A 212 -18.06 -8.31 8.25
C ASP A 212 -17.36 -7.06 7.73
N ILE A 213 -16.12 -7.20 7.29
CA ILE A 213 -15.32 -6.08 6.78
C ILE A 213 -15.93 -5.44 5.52
N THR A 214 -16.74 -6.20 4.77
CA THR A 214 -17.34 -5.73 3.51
C THR A 214 -18.37 -4.62 3.70
N VAL A 215 -18.88 -4.42 4.92
CA VAL A 215 -19.77 -3.29 5.25
C VAL A 215 -19.15 -1.94 4.88
N LEU A 216 -17.81 -1.86 4.87
CA LEU A 216 -17.07 -0.65 4.49
C LEU A 216 -17.05 -0.40 2.97
N GLU A 217 -17.36 -1.39 2.14
CA GLU A 217 -17.50 -1.21 0.68
C GLU A 217 -18.84 -0.56 0.32
N ASP A 218 -19.84 -0.65 1.19
CA ASP A 218 -21.16 -0.05 0.96
C ASP A 218 -21.16 1.40 1.47
N GLN A 219 -21.09 2.35 0.54
CA GLN A 219 -21.13 3.78 0.86
C GLN A 219 -22.44 4.21 1.57
N GLY A 220 -23.53 3.48 1.42
CA GLY A 220 -24.80 3.72 2.12
C GLY A 220 -24.72 3.46 3.63
N ARG A 221 -23.81 2.58 4.03
CA ARG A 221 -23.53 2.25 5.44
C ARG A 221 -22.57 3.24 6.11
N ILE A 222 -21.85 4.09 5.36
CA ILE A 222 -21.02 5.14 5.94
C ILE A 222 -21.93 6.31 6.31
N LYS A 223 -22.30 6.40 7.57
CA LYS A 223 -23.27 7.41 8.07
C LYS A 223 -22.63 8.76 8.30
N LEU A 224 -21.38 8.80 8.77
CA LEU A 224 -20.67 10.05 8.97
C LEU A 224 -19.20 9.91 8.57
N VAL A 225 -18.68 10.93 7.90
CA VAL A 225 -17.25 11.12 7.65
C VAL A 225 -16.86 12.47 8.25
N MET A 226 -15.93 12.43 9.18
CA MET A 226 -15.32 13.63 9.76
C MET A 226 -13.85 13.69 9.37
N CYS A 227 -13.38 14.86 8.99
CA CYS A 227 -12.00 15.12 8.61
C CYS A 227 -11.52 16.41 9.26
N GLY A 228 -10.48 16.35 10.09
CA GLY A 228 -9.97 17.49 10.85
C GLY A 228 -11.03 18.13 11.74
N GLY A 229 -11.91 17.36 12.34
CA GLY A 229 -13.01 17.85 13.18
C GLY A 229 -14.21 18.45 12.43
N ARG A 230 -14.19 18.42 11.08
CA ARG A 230 -15.31 18.91 10.25
C ARG A 230 -16.07 17.74 9.65
N VAL A 231 -17.38 17.77 9.76
CA VAL A 231 -18.25 16.81 9.09
C VAL A 231 -18.20 17.06 7.58
N ALA A 232 -17.66 16.07 6.85
CA ALA A 232 -17.57 16.09 5.39
C ALA A 232 -18.77 15.39 4.73
N VAL A 233 -19.28 14.34 5.37
CA VAL A 233 -20.47 13.59 4.92
C VAL A 233 -21.32 13.23 6.13
N GLU A 234 -22.62 13.40 6.01
CA GLU A 234 -23.61 12.91 6.97
C GLU A 234 -24.79 12.33 6.20
N ARG A 235 -25.21 11.12 6.55
CA ARG A 235 -26.34 10.42 5.94
C ARG A 235 -27.30 9.94 7.01
N SER A 236 -28.56 10.13 6.75
CA SER A 236 -29.67 9.59 7.56
C SER A 236 -29.74 8.06 7.51
#